data_fac6404e201b7c2c7399edcec6f2fd34
#
_entry.id   fac6404e201b7c2c7399edcec6f2fd34
#
_cell.length_a   1.000
_cell.length_b   1.000
_cell.length_c   1.000
_cell.angle_alpha   90.00
_cell.angle_beta   90.00
_cell.angle_gamma   90.00
#
_symmetry.space_group_name_H-M   'P 1'
#
loop_
_entity.id
_entity.type
_entity.pdbx_description
1 polymer ?
#
loop_
_entity_poly.entity_id
_entity_poly.type
_entity_poly.pdbx_seq_one_letter_code
_entity_poly.pdbx_strand_id
1 'polypeptide(L)'
;MVRRLGADDVRDLFKVRRTLELQAISASQPLREYQSDRMLEALEATELAREREDWRAVGTHSLAFHQHIVGLLRSPLFDEFFTNVVAQLRLVFCTAPDESRFQAPWLARDRQIHDLLADGDKPAAGDAMSLYLDDSEQLLLQLLAPSSHH
;
A
#
# COMPACT_ATOMS: atom_id res chain seq x y z
N MET A 1 -27.64 6.39 2.68
CA MET A 1 -27.12 5.34 3.57
C MET A 1 -25.61 5.20 3.40
N VAL A 2 -24.87 5.35 4.48
CA VAL A 2 -23.40 5.19 4.43
C VAL A 2 -23.07 3.71 4.45
N ARG A 3 -22.44 3.23 3.36
CA ARG A 3 -22.01 1.85 3.29
C ARG A 3 -20.75 1.66 4.12
N ARG A 4 -20.77 0.69 5.02
CA ARG A 4 -19.57 0.25 5.72
C ARG A 4 -18.83 -0.79 4.87
N LEU A 5 -17.52 -0.59 4.73
CA LEU A 5 -16.67 -1.56 4.06
C LEU A 5 -16.33 -2.68 5.04
N GLY A 6 -16.65 -3.89 4.65
CA GLY A 6 -16.41 -5.10 5.46
C GLY A 6 -15.31 -5.98 4.90
N ALA A 7 -15.22 -7.20 5.45
CA ALA A 7 -14.17 -8.15 5.08
C ALA A 7 -14.16 -8.48 3.59
N ASP A 8 -15.32 -8.65 2.97
CA ASP A 8 -15.38 -8.97 1.53
C ASP A 8 -14.89 -7.81 0.67
N ASP A 9 -15.18 -6.57 1.08
CA ASP A 9 -14.67 -5.38 0.39
C ASP A 9 -13.15 -5.31 0.49
N VAL A 10 -12.59 -5.63 1.66
CA VAL A 10 -11.14 -5.67 1.87
C VAL A 10 -10.50 -6.71 0.97
N ARG A 11 -11.06 -7.91 0.90
CA ARG A 11 -10.53 -8.97 0.03
C ARG A 11 -10.54 -8.54 -1.42
N ASP A 12 -11.59 -7.87 -1.87
CA ASP A 12 -11.71 -7.39 -3.24
C ASP A 12 -10.68 -6.29 -3.53
N LEU A 13 -10.52 -5.33 -2.62
CA LEU A 13 -9.51 -4.28 -2.75
C LEU A 13 -8.10 -4.87 -2.88
N PHE A 14 -7.78 -5.91 -2.10
CA PHE A 14 -6.46 -6.54 -2.19
C PHE A 14 -6.29 -7.39 -3.45
N LYS A 15 -7.34 -7.97 -4.01
CA LYS A 15 -7.27 -8.59 -5.35
C LYS A 15 -6.86 -7.57 -6.39
N VAL A 16 -7.47 -6.40 -6.36
CA VAL A 16 -7.13 -5.31 -7.28
C VAL A 16 -5.69 -4.86 -7.07
N ARG A 17 -5.27 -4.67 -5.82
CA ARG A 17 -3.89 -4.28 -5.49
C ARG A 17 -2.89 -5.29 -6.04
N ARG A 18 -3.12 -6.59 -5.81
CA ARG A 18 -2.22 -7.63 -6.33
C ARG A 18 -2.12 -7.56 -7.84
N THR A 19 -3.26 -7.46 -8.50
CA THR A 19 -3.29 -7.41 -9.97
C THR A 19 -2.51 -6.23 -10.51
N LEU A 20 -2.73 -5.04 -9.98
CA LEU A 20 -2.10 -3.82 -10.51
C LEU A 20 -0.66 -3.66 -10.03
N GLU A 21 -0.39 -3.84 -8.75
CA GLU A 21 0.94 -3.58 -8.21
C GLU A 21 1.95 -4.62 -8.65
N LEU A 22 1.59 -5.90 -8.69
CA LEU A 22 2.49 -6.95 -9.18
C LEU A 22 2.74 -6.82 -10.67
N GLN A 23 1.71 -6.48 -11.45
CA GLN A 23 1.89 -6.25 -12.88
C GLN A 23 2.78 -5.03 -13.14
N ALA A 24 2.62 -3.97 -12.36
CA ALA A 24 3.45 -2.78 -12.49
C ALA A 24 4.93 -3.11 -12.27
N ILE A 25 5.24 -3.92 -11.27
CA ILE A 25 6.62 -4.33 -10.99
C ILE A 25 7.14 -5.21 -12.13
N SER A 26 6.36 -6.17 -12.58
CA SER A 26 6.77 -7.14 -13.61
C SER A 26 6.98 -6.49 -14.98
N ALA A 27 6.07 -5.59 -15.37
CA ALA A 27 6.03 -5.02 -16.72
C ALA A 27 6.81 -3.72 -16.86
N SER A 28 7.23 -3.10 -15.75
CA SER A 28 7.90 -1.80 -15.80
C SER A 28 9.28 -1.89 -16.45
N GLN A 29 9.68 -0.80 -17.10
CA GLN A 29 11.06 -0.60 -17.53
C GLN A 29 11.94 -0.35 -16.30
N PRO A 30 13.28 -0.39 -16.41
CA PRO A 30 14.14 -0.02 -15.30
C PRO A 30 13.73 1.32 -14.69
N LEU A 31 13.76 1.42 -13.37
CA LEU A 31 13.29 2.57 -12.63
C LEU A 31 14.10 3.83 -13.02
N ARG A 32 13.39 4.86 -13.45
CA ARG A 32 14.03 6.13 -13.79
C ARG A 32 14.23 6.97 -12.53
N GLU A 33 15.22 7.85 -12.57
CA GLU A 33 15.58 8.69 -11.42
C GLU A 33 14.37 9.47 -10.89
N TYR A 34 13.58 10.11 -11.76
CA TYR A 34 12.42 10.86 -11.29
C TYR A 34 11.35 9.98 -10.64
N GLN A 35 11.23 8.74 -11.09
CA GLN A 35 10.29 7.77 -10.48
C GLN A 35 10.76 7.36 -9.09
N SER A 36 12.06 7.07 -8.97
CA SER A 36 12.68 6.76 -7.68
C SER A 36 12.55 7.93 -6.72
N ASP A 37 12.79 9.16 -7.19
CA ASP A 37 12.69 10.36 -6.36
C ASP A 37 11.29 10.55 -5.79
N ARG A 38 10.25 10.33 -6.59
CA ARG A 38 8.86 10.42 -6.12
C ARG A 38 8.54 9.37 -5.07
N MET A 39 9.03 8.15 -5.27
CA MET A 39 8.87 7.09 -4.28
C MET A 39 9.58 7.44 -2.98
N LEU A 40 10.81 7.96 -3.06
CA LEU A 40 11.58 8.38 -1.89
C LEU A 40 10.91 9.52 -1.14
N GLU A 41 10.32 10.49 -1.85
CA GLU A 41 9.55 11.57 -1.22
C GLU A 41 8.40 11.01 -0.38
N ALA A 42 7.67 10.03 -0.91
CA ALA A 42 6.58 9.39 -0.17
C ALA A 42 7.11 8.64 1.05
N LEU A 43 8.23 7.92 0.93
CA LEU A 43 8.85 7.21 2.04
C LEU A 43 9.36 8.16 3.13
N GLU A 44 9.97 9.28 2.73
CA GLU A 44 10.42 10.29 3.68
C GLU A 44 9.26 10.94 4.42
N ALA A 45 8.16 11.23 3.70
CA ALA A 45 6.95 11.76 4.33
C ALA A 45 6.34 10.76 5.31
N THR A 46 6.37 9.47 4.99
CA THR A 46 5.90 8.41 5.87
C THR A 46 6.75 8.34 7.14
N GLU A 47 8.07 8.41 6.99
CA GLU A 47 8.99 8.37 8.12
C GLU A 47 8.80 9.57 9.06
N LEU A 48 8.64 10.77 8.50
CA LEU A 48 8.38 11.96 9.28
C LEU A 48 7.05 11.87 10.02
N ALA A 49 6.01 11.36 9.37
CA ALA A 49 4.72 11.14 10.01
C ALA A 49 4.83 10.13 11.16
N ARG A 50 5.61 9.06 10.98
CA ARG A 50 5.85 8.06 12.02
C ARG A 50 6.55 8.68 13.24
N GLU A 51 7.55 9.51 13.02
CA GLU A 51 8.26 10.20 14.10
C GLU A 51 7.34 11.10 14.93
N ARG A 52 6.32 11.68 14.28
CA ARG A 52 5.31 12.51 14.93
C ARG A 52 4.15 11.69 15.50
N GLU A 53 4.18 10.40 15.34
CA GLU A 53 3.09 9.47 15.71
C GLU A 53 1.76 9.84 15.07
N ASP A 54 1.83 10.45 13.88
CA ASP A 54 0.65 10.74 13.05
C ASP A 54 0.35 9.54 12.15
N TRP A 55 -0.29 8.54 12.73
CA TRP A 55 -0.52 7.25 12.06
C TRP A 55 -1.44 7.35 10.86
N ARG A 56 -2.38 8.28 10.87
CA ARG A 56 -3.23 8.55 9.72
C ARG A 56 -2.39 9.03 8.53
N ALA A 57 -1.46 9.95 8.78
CA ALA A 57 -0.55 10.43 7.73
C ALA A 57 0.39 9.33 7.27
N VAL A 58 0.86 8.45 8.18
CA VAL A 58 1.66 7.27 7.80
C VAL A 58 0.93 6.45 6.75
N GLY A 59 -0.34 6.12 6.99
CA GLY A 59 -1.15 5.37 6.02
C GLY A 59 -1.33 6.10 4.71
N THR A 60 -1.58 7.40 4.76
CA THR A 60 -1.75 8.22 3.55
C THR A 60 -0.50 8.22 2.69
N HIS A 61 0.67 8.45 3.29
CA HIS A 61 1.92 8.51 2.54
C HIS A 61 2.39 7.13 2.07
N SER A 62 2.14 6.08 2.85
CA SER A 62 2.41 4.70 2.40
C SER A 62 1.58 4.37 1.16
N LEU A 63 0.29 4.69 1.15
CA LEU A 63 -0.55 4.48 -0.02
C LEU A 63 -0.08 5.31 -1.22
N ALA A 64 0.44 6.53 -0.99
CA ALA A 64 1.03 7.33 -2.07
C ALA A 64 2.23 6.63 -2.71
N PHE A 65 3.07 5.97 -1.92
CA PHE A 65 4.16 5.15 -2.43
C PHE A 65 3.62 4.05 -3.37
N HIS A 66 2.57 3.34 -2.95
CA HIS A 66 1.95 2.30 -3.77
C HIS A 66 1.29 2.87 -5.03
N GLN A 67 0.74 4.10 -4.98
CA GLN A 67 0.27 4.78 -6.18
C GLN A 67 1.40 5.04 -7.18
N HIS A 68 2.59 5.39 -6.70
CA HIS A 68 3.75 5.56 -7.58
C HIS A 68 4.18 4.25 -8.22
N ILE A 69 4.01 3.12 -7.53
CA ILE A 69 4.28 1.80 -8.13
C ILE A 69 3.31 1.53 -9.28
N VAL A 70 2.00 1.73 -9.07
CA VAL A 70 1.02 1.57 -10.16
C VAL A 70 1.31 2.54 -11.30
N GLY A 71 1.81 3.75 -10.98
CA GLY A 71 2.23 4.73 -11.96
C GLY A 71 3.32 4.25 -12.92
N LEU A 72 4.06 3.20 -12.57
CA LEU A 72 5.06 2.60 -13.47
C LEU A 72 4.42 1.97 -14.72
N LEU A 73 3.13 1.65 -14.68
CA LEU A 73 2.39 1.17 -15.85
C LEU A 73 2.14 2.27 -16.88
N ARG A 74 2.30 3.54 -16.49
CA ARG A 74 2.14 4.70 -17.36
C ARG A 74 0.78 4.71 -18.05
N SER A 75 -0.27 4.42 -17.30
CA SER A 75 -1.66 4.39 -17.77
C SER A 75 -2.52 5.33 -16.94
N PRO A 76 -2.98 6.45 -17.50
CA PRO A 76 -3.89 7.35 -16.77
C PRO A 76 -5.16 6.64 -16.28
N LEU A 77 -5.66 5.65 -17.01
CA LEU A 77 -6.85 4.90 -16.60
C LEU A 77 -6.56 4.05 -15.36
N PHE A 78 -5.40 3.39 -15.30
CA PHE A 78 -5.01 2.65 -14.10
C PHE A 78 -4.75 3.59 -12.92
N ASP A 79 -4.14 4.74 -13.16
CA ASP A 79 -3.89 5.72 -12.11
C ASP A 79 -5.20 6.21 -11.51
N GLU A 80 -6.18 6.56 -12.33
CA GLU A 80 -7.50 6.99 -11.90
C GLU A 80 -8.22 5.88 -11.11
N PHE A 81 -8.20 4.68 -11.65
CA PHE A 81 -8.82 3.53 -10.99
C PHE A 81 -8.18 3.28 -9.62
N PHE A 82 -6.86 3.31 -9.55
CA PHE A 82 -6.16 3.06 -8.29
C PHE A 82 -6.37 4.19 -7.27
N THR A 83 -6.57 5.43 -7.72
CA THR A 83 -6.96 6.53 -6.84
C THR A 83 -8.25 6.21 -6.09
N ASN A 84 -9.22 5.60 -6.77
CA ASN A 84 -10.46 5.16 -6.14
C ASN A 84 -10.23 4.01 -5.15
N VAL A 85 -9.35 3.08 -5.48
CA VAL A 85 -8.97 1.99 -4.57
C VAL A 85 -8.35 2.56 -3.29
N VAL A 86 -7.43 3.51 -3.43
CA VAL A 86 -6.78 4.18 -2.30
C VAL A 86 -7.81 4.87 -1.40
N ALA A 87 -8.77 5.57 -2.00
CA ALA A 87 -9.83 6.24 -1.23
C ALA A 87 -10.63 5.25 -0.39
N GLN A 88 -10.98 4.09 -0.94
CA GLN A 88 -11.68 3.04 -0.22
C GLN A 88 -10.82 2.43 0.89
N LEU A 89 -9.52 2.20 0.64
CA LEU A 89 -8.59 1.73 1.67
C LEU A 89 -8.49 2.72 2.82
N ARG A 90 -8.47 4.03 2.52
CA ARG A 90 -8.46 5.07 3.56
C ARG A 90 -9.69 4.98 4.45
N LEU A 91 -10.87 4.74 3.87
CA LEU A 91 -12.09 4.55 4.65
C LEU A 91 -11.99 3.33 5.57
N VAL A 92 -11.44 2.22 5.07
CA VAL A 92 -11.23 1.02 5.88
C VAL A 92 -10.27 1.29 7.03
N PHE A 93 -9.15 1.94 6.76
CA PHE A 93 -8.14 2.27 7.79
C PHE A 93 -8.74 3.12 8.91
N CYS A 94 -9.61 4.07 8.57
CA CYS A 94 -10.26 4.94 9.56
C CYS A 94 -11.20 4.17 10.49
N THR A 95 -11.67 2.99 10.09
CA THR A 95 -12.55 2.16 10.93
C THR A 95 -11.79 1.16 11.79
N ALA A 96 -10.48 0.98 11.55
CA ALA A 96 -9.67 0.08 12.35
C ALA A 96 -9.50 0.65 13.77
N PRO A 97 -9.65 -0.18 14.81
CA PRO A 97 -9.60 0.31 16.20
C PRO A 97 -8.25 0.91 16.59
N ASP A 98 -7.17 0.43 16.00
CA ASP A 98 -5.81 0.90 16.30
C ASP A 98 -5.02 1.07 15.02
N GLU A 99 -5.04 2.27 14.47
CA GLU A 99 -4.34 2.57 13.22
C GLU A 99 -2.82 2.44 13.37
N SER A 100 -2.26 2.74 14.56
CA SER A 100 -0.81 2.60 14.79
C SER A 100 -0.37 1.14 14.62
N ARG A 101 -1.13 0.21 15.19
CA ARG A 101 -0.85 -1.23 15.07
C ARG A 101 -0.88 -1.70 13.63
N PHE A 102 -1.80 -1.15 12.84
CA PHE A 102 -1.89 -1.52 11.43
C PHE A 102 -0.76 -0.89 10.60
N GLN A 103 -0.44 0.40 10.83
CA GLN A 103 0.47 1.14 9.96
C GLN A 103 1.96 0.92 10.28
N ALA A 104 2.30 0.64 11.54
CA ALA A 104 3.69 0.57 11.99
C ALA A 104 4.58 -0.41 11.21
N PRO A 105 4.11 -1.60 10.79
CA PRO A 105 5.01 -2.59 10.17
C PRO A 105 5.45 -2.27 8.74
N TRP A 106 4.81 -1.32 8.04
CA TRP A 106 4.92 -1.27 6.58
C TRP A 106 6.03 -0.38 6.05
N LEU A 107 6.48 0.61 6.81
CA LEU A 107 7.49 1.56 6.32
C LEU A 107 8.78 0.87 5.87
N ALA A 108 9.33 -0.01 6.70
CA ALA A 108 10.57 -0.73 6.36
C ALA A 108 10.37 -1.61 5.13
N ARG A 109 9.19 -2.20 4.99
CA ARG A 109 8.86 -3.09 3.87
C ARG A 109 8.65 -2.29 2.58
N ASP A 110 8.02 -1.12 2.66
CA ASP A 110 7.91 -0.20 1.52
C ASP A 110 9.31 0.19 1.02
N ARG A 111 10.21 0.53 1.94
CA ARG A 111 11.59 0.88 1.60
C ARG A 111 12.33 -0.28 0.94
N GLN A 112 12.15 -1.49 1.44
CA GLN A 112 12.74 -2.68 0.84
C GLN A 112 12.30 -2.86 -0.61
N ILE A 113 11.00 -2.69 -0.88
CA ILE A 113 10.47 -2.80 -2.25
C ILE A 113 11.08 -1.74 -3.14
N HIS A 114 11.16 -0.49 -2.66
CA HIS A 114 11.81 0.59 -3.42
C HIS A 114 13.26 0.23 -3.77
N ASP A 115 14.02 -0.23 -2.79
CA ASP A 115 15.44 -0.52 -2.98
C ASP A 115 15.65 -1.65 -3.99
N LEU A 116 14.80 -2.69 -3.94
CA LEU A 116 14.84 -3.78 -4.92
C LEU A 116 14.51 -3.30 -6.32
N LEU A 117 13.52 -2.40 -6.46
CA LEU A 117 13.19 -1.79 -7.75
C LEU A 117 14.32 -0.93 -8.26
N ALA A 118 14.96 -0.13 -7.39
CA ALA A 118 16.07 0.73 -7.76
C ALA A 118 17.29 -0.08 -8.21
N ASP A 119 17.50 -1.27 -7.60
CA ASP A 119 18.57 -2.18 -7.98
C ASP A 119 18.25 -2.99 -9.24
N GLY A 120 17.03 -2.88 -9.77
CA GLY A 120 16.61 -3.62 -10.95
C GLY A 120 16.25 -5.08 -10.69
N ASP A 121 16.12 -5.49 -9.43
CA ASP A 121 15.76 -6.87 -9.06
C ASP A 121 14.24 -7.03 -9.02
N LYS A 122 13.62 -7.10 -10.20
CA LYS A 122 12.17 -7.26 -10.33
C LYS A 122 11.63 -8.55 -9.70
N PRO A 123 12.26 -9.72 -9.87
CA PRO A 123 11.76 -10.92 -9.21
C PRO A 123 11.69 -10.78 -7.71
N ALA A 124 12.75 -10.27 -7.06
CA ALA A 124 12.75 -10.05 -5.63
C ALA A 124 11.74 -8.97 -5.19
N ALA A 125 11.62 -7.89 -5.98
CA ALA A 125 10.64 -6.85 -5.70
C ALA A 125 9.20 -7.40 -5.77
N GLY A 126 8.90 -8.24 -6.77
CA GLY A 126 7.61 -8.89 -6.91
C GLY A 126 7.30 -9.82 -5.75
N ASP A 127 8.27 -10.62 -5.34
CA ASP A 127 8.11 -11.53 -4.19
C ASP A 127 7.87 -10.74 -2.90
N ALA A 128 8.63 -9.67 -2.67
CA ALA A 128 8.46 -8.81 -1.51
C ALA A 128 7.08 -8.14 -1.50
N MET A 129 6.60 -7.66 -2.65
CA MET A 129 5.29 -7.05 -2.77
C MET A 129 4.17 -8.07 -2.53
N SER A 130 4.29 -9.27 -3.10
CA SER A 130 3.29 -10.32 -2.91
C SER A 130 3.12 -10.65 -1.44
N LEU A 131 4.22 -10.85 -0.72
CA LEU A 131 4.19 -11.12 0.72
C LEU A 131 3.64 -9.93 1.51
N TYR A 132 4.05 -8.72 1.15
CA TYR A 132 3.54 -7.49 1.75
C TYR A 132 2.01 -7.42 1.68
N LEU A 133 1.46 -7.65 0.49
CA LEU A 133 0.02 -7.55 0.28
C LEU A 133 -0.74 -8.64 1.02
N ASP A 134 -0.21 -9.87 1.04
CA ASP A 134 -0.83 -10.96 1.79
C ASP A 134 -0.86 -10.67 3.29
N ASP A 135 0.26 -10.22 3.84
CA ASP A 135 0.37 -9.91 5.26
C ASP A 135 -0.50 -8.71 5.65
N SER A 136 -0.53 -7.68 4.80
CA SER A 136 -1.34 -6.49 5.04
C SER A 136 -2.82 -6.81 5.02
N GLU A 137 -3.27 -7.60 4.05
CA GLU A 137 -4.66 -8.04 3.98
C GLU A 137 -5.05 -8.83 5.24
N GLN A 138 -4.20 -9.78 5.61
CA GLN A 138 -4.48 -10.63 6.76
C GLN A 138 -4.56 -9.82 8.06
N LEU A 139 -3.62 -8.89 8.27
CA LEU A 139 -3.63 -8.04 9.45
C LEU A 139 -4.90 -7.17 9.48
N LEU A 140 -5.26 -6.56 8.36
CA LEU A 140 -6.44 -5.71 8.29
C LEU A 140 -7.72 -6.50 8.57
N LEU A 141 -7.84 -7.71 8.02
CA LEU A 141 -8.97 -8.59 8.28
C LEU A 141 -9.06 -8.96 9.77
N GLN A 142 -7.93 -9.21 10.42
CA GLN A 142 -7.88 -9.50 11.85
C GLN A 142 -8.36 -8.30 12.68
N LEU A 143 -7.94 -7.09 12.33
CA LEU A 143 -8.31 -5.88 13.04
C LEU A 143 -9.80 -5.53 12.88
N LEU A 144 -10.40 -5.91 11.75
CA LEU A 144 -11.82 -5.69 11.48
C LEU A 144 -12.71 -6.81 11.99
N ALA A 145 -12.14 -7.95 12.39
CA ALA A 145 -12.91 -9.07 12.88
C ALA A 145 -13.60 -8.70 14.19
N PRO A 146 -14.88 -9.10 14.38
CA PRO A 146 -15.54 -8.85 15.65
C PRO A 146 -14.79 -9.56 16.78
N SER A 147 -14.66 -8.88 17.93
CA SER A 147 -14.06 -9.47 19.12
C SER A 147 -14.90 -10.66 19.55
N SER A 148 -14.29 -11.85 19.65
CA SER A 148 -14.99 -12.98 20.24
C SER A 148 -14.90 -12.86 21.76
N HIS A 149 -16.04 -12.61 22.37
CA HIS A 149 -16.18 -12.61 23.82
C HIS A 149 -16.73 -13.96 24.23
N HIS A 150 -15.93 -14.71 24.95
CA HIS A 150 -16.35 -15.97 25.52
C HIS A 150 -16.02 -16.00 26.99
#